data_5792ca837020abc3421e076f29197e62
#
_entry.id   5792ca837020abc3421e076f29197e62
#
_cell.length_a   1.000
_cell.length_b   1.000
_cell.length_c   1.000
_cell.angle_alpha   90.00
_cell.angle_beta   90.00
_cell.angle_gamma   90.00
#
_symmetry.space_group_name_H-M   'P 1'
#
loop_
_entity.id
_entity.type
_entity.pdbx_description
1 polymer ?
#
loop_
_entity_poly.entity_id
_entity_poly.type
_entity_poly.pdbx_seq_one_letter_code
_entity_poly.pdbx_strand_id
1 'polypeptide(L)'
;PAIHSRCQGYHIEKLDQTEFTVRVATILLSEEMKFVPEDLDVYVKSTYPDLRKCINMVQQNIVDGGLQQPGAGEGGESDWVLEYVALFQLGKVSEARKLIVSKARAEEYENIYRILYENLEWFGEDDTSQGKALLCIRDGLVNHALVVDPEINLSATLLELQYIAK
;
A
#
# COMPACT_ATOMS: atom_id res chain seq x y z
N PRO A 1 -21.85 10.47 22.59
CA PRO A 1 -21.79 11.30 23.81
C PRO A 1 -21.87 10.46 25.08
N ALA A 2 -22.82 9.50 25.22
CA ALA A 2 -23.02 8.73 26.47
C ALA A 2 -21.85 7.78 26.82
N ILE A 3 -21.12 7.29 25.84
CA ILE A 3 -19.94 6.43 26.03
C ILE A 3 -18.77 7.26 26.57
N HIS A 4 -18.51 8.43 25.99
CA HIS A 4 -17.42 9.30 26.42
C HIS A 4 -17.54 9.82 27.85
N SER A 5 -18.76 9.90 28.39
CA SER A 5 -18.97 10.33 29.78
C SER A 5 -18.74 9.22 30.82
N ARG A 6 -18.63 7.96 30.38
CA ARG A 6 -18.51 6.78 31.25
C ARG A 6 -17.23 5.96 31.01
N CYS A 7 -16.49 6.28 29.94
CA CYS A 7 -15.25 5.60 29.59
C CYS A 7 -14.10 6.60 29.49
N GLN A 8 -12.93 6.19 29.92
CA GLN A 8 -11.72 6.96 29.67
C GLN A 8 -11.27 6.70 28.23
N GLY A 9 -11.18 7.76 27.41
CA GLY A 9 -10.69 7.67 26.03
C GLY A 9 -9.17 7.73 26.02
N TYR A 10 -8.54 6.84 25.26
CA TYR A 10 -7.11 6.88 24.94
C TYR A 10 -6.98 7.11 23.44
N HIS A 11 -6.17 8.10 23.07
CA HIS A 11 -5.79 8.30 21.67
C HIS A 11 -4.52 7.50 21.42
N ILE A 12 -4.59 6.57 20.46
CA ILE A 12 -3.43 5.80 20.00
C ILE A 12 -3.04 6.38 18.64
N GLU A 13 -1.88 7.01 18.60
CA GLU A 13 -1.34 7.57 17.37
C GLU A 13 -0.87 6.48 16.42
N LYS A 14 -0.83 6.83 15.14
CA LYS A 14 -0.30 5.97 14.10
C LYS A 14 1.21 5.84 14.29
N LEU A 15 1.74 4.63 14.21
CA LEU A 15 3.18 4.39 14.31
C LEU A 15 3.89 5.08 13.13
N ASP A 16 5.05 5.68 13.40
CA ASP A 16 5.91 6.21 12.34
C ASP A 16 6.36 5.09 11.39
N GLN A 17 6.39 5.37 10.09
CA GLN A 17 6.72 4.37 9.08
C GLN A 17 8.14 3.84 9.21
N THR A 18 9.08 4.69 9.63
CA THR A 18 10.47 4.29 9.89
C THR A 18 10.54 3.32 11.06
N GLU A 19 9.88 3.64 12.18
CA GLU A 19 9.80 2.77 13.35
C GLU A 19 9.11 1.45 13.03
N PHE A 20 8.06 1.49 12.19
CA PHE A 20 7.37 0.31 11.70
C PHE A 20 8.32 -0.60 10.92
N THR A 21 9.08 -0.03 9.96
CA THR A 21 10.05 -0.77 9.15
C THR A 21 11.15 -1.38 10.03
N VAL A 22 11.72 -0.59 10.95
CA VAL A 22 12.73 -1.07 11.89
C VAL A 22 12.20 -2.22 12.74
N ARG A 23 10.93 -2.16 13.17
CA ARG A 23 10.32 -3.24 13.96
C ARG A 23 10.22 -4.55 13.18
N VAL A 24 9.77 -4.49 11.91
CA VAL A 24 9.68 -5.68 11.05
C VAL A 24 11.06 -6.25 10.77
N ALA A 25 12.03 -5.38 10.42
CA ALA A 25 13.42 -5.80 10.21
C ALA A 25 14.04 -6.46 11.45
N THR A 26 13.78 -5.91 12.65
CA THR A 26 14.26 -6.48 13.91
C THR A 26 13.69 -7.89 14.14
N ILE A 27 12.42 -8.12 13.80
CA ILE A 27 11.81 -9.45 13.91
C ILE A 27 12.51 -10.43 12.96
N LEU A 28 12.71 -10.05 11.69
CA LEU A 28 13.40 -10.90 10.71
C LEU A 28 14.83 -11.25 11.15
N LEU A 29 15.56 -10.26 11.67
CA LEU A 29 16.91 -10.49 12.20
C LEU A 29 16.93 -11.41 13.42
N SER A 30 15.95 -11.29 14.33
CA SER A 30 15.86 -12.16 15.50
C SER A 30 15.52 -13.61 15.17
N GLU A 31 14.82 -13.81 14.05
CA GLU A 31 14.51 -15.14 13.50
C GLU A 31 15.59 -15.66 12.51
N GLU A 32 16.72 -14.96 12.41
CA GLU A 32 17.84 -15.29 11.52
C GLU A 32 17.45 -15.38 10.03
N MET A 33 16.40 -14.64 9.62
CA MET A 33 15.92 -14.61 8.25
C MET A 33 16.72 -13.62 7.40
N LYS A 34 17.05 -14.04 6.17
CA LYS A 34 17.70 -13.17 5.18
C LYS A 34 16.68 -12.33 4.44
N PHE A 35 16.97 -11.05 4.24
CA PHE A 35 16.12 -10.17 3.44
C PHE A 35 16.94 -9.07 2.78
N VAL A 36 16.43 -8.53 1.69
CA VAL A 36 16.95 -7.34 1.02
C VAL A 36 16.11 -6.15 1.50
N PRO A 37 16.72 -5.03 1.93
CA PRO A 37 15.97 -3.86 2.44
C PRO A 37 14.93 -3.32 1.47
N GLU A 38 15.25 -3.31 0.17
CA GLU A 38 14.37 -2.85 -0.90
C GLU A 38 13.13 -3.72 -1.03
N ASP A 39 13.27 -5.03 -0.91
CA ASP A 39 12.15 -5.96 -0.94
C ASP A 39 11.27 -5.77 0.31
N LEU A 40 11.88 -5.64 1.50
CA LEU A 40 11.17 -5.39 2.74
C LEU A 40 10.34 -4.11 2.68
N ASP A 41 10.85 -3.05 2.04
CA ASP A 41 10.14 -1.78 1.86
C ASP A 41 8.81 -1.96 1.10
N VAL A 42 8.78 -2.83 0.08
CA VAL A 42 7.53 -3.16 -0.64
C VAL A 42 6.50 -3.81 0.29
N TYR A 43 6.92 -4.76 1.15
CA TYR A 43 6.04 -5.39 2.13
C TYR A 43 5.48 -4.38 3.14
N VAL A 44 6.34 -3.49 3.63
CA VAL A 44 5.94 -2.40 4.54
C VAL A 44 4.92 -1.49 3.87
N LYS A 45 5.22 -0.95 2.69
CA LYS A 45 4.35 0.00 1.96
C LYS A 45 3.00 -0.60 1.57
N SER A 46 2.95 -1.90 1.32
CA SER A 46 1.70 -2.60 1.00
C SER A 46 0.77 -2.82 2.20
N THR A 47 1.30 -2.76 3.42
CA THR A 47 0.57 -3.16 4.63
C THR A 47 0.45 -2.06 5.68
N TYR A 48 1.30 -1.03 5.63
CA TYR A 48 1.28 0.07 6.59
C TYR A 48 -0.12 0.73 6.65
N PRO A 49 -0.65 1.04 7.83
CA PRO A 49 -0.04 0.95 9.17
C PRO A 49 -0.33 -0.35 9.94
N ASP A 50 -0.79 -1.41 9.29
CA ASP A 50 -1.17 -2.67 9.94
C ASP A 50 0.04 -3.61 10.11
N LEU A 51 0.70 -3.51 11.28
CA LEU A 51 1.87 -4.32 11.62
C LEU A 51 1.56 -5.83 11.61
N ARG A 52 0.38 -6.24 12.06
CA ARG A 52 0.00 -7.66 12.08
C ARG A 52 -0.12 -8.21 10.66
N LYS A 53 -0.78 -7.45 9.77
CA LYS A 53 -0.89 -7.80 8.35
C LYS A 53 0.49 -7.91 7.71
N CYS A 54 1.41 -6.96 8.03
CA CYS A 54 2.78 -6.98 7.54
C CYS A 54 3.52 -8.24 7.96
N ILE A 55 3.52 -8.57 9.25
CA ILE A 55 4.21 -9.75 9.78
C ILE A 55 3.65 -11.02 9.15
N ASN A 56 2.33 -11.15 9.05
CA ASN A 56 1.70 -12.32 8.42
C ASN A 56 2.10 -12.44 6.95
N MET A 57 2.11 -11.34 6.20
CA MET A 57 2.48 -11.33 4.78
C MET A 57 3.96 -11.69 4.60
N VAL A 58 4.85 -11.12 5.40
CA VAL A 58 6.27 -11.45 5.42
C VAL A 58 6.48 -12.94 5.74
N GLN A 59 5.81 -13.46 6.78
CA GLN A 59 5.90 -14.86 7.18
C GLN A 59 5.46 -15.83 6.07
N GLN A 60 4.39 -15.50 5.34
CA GLN A 60 3.90 -16.30 4.21
C GLN A 60 4.89 -16.33 3.04
N ASN A 61 5.72 -15.30 2.90
CA ASN A 61 6.68 -15.15 1.81
C ASN A 61 8.14 -15.45 2.22
N ILE A 62 8.36 -16.16 3.34
CA ILE A 62 9.67 -16.68 3.69
C ILE A 62 9.80 -18.09 3.13
N VAL A 63 10.80 -18.29 2.27
CA VAL A 63 11.15 -19.58 1.69
C VAL A 63 12.64 -19.81 1.89
N ASP A 64 13.03 -21.00 2.34
CA ASP A 64 14.41 -21.41 2.59
C ASP A 64 15.22 -20.42 3.48
N GLY A 65 14.54 -19.82 4.48
CA GLY A 65 15.17 -18.88 5.42
C GLY A 65 15.42 -17.48 4.84
N GLY A 66 14.79 -17.13 3.73
CA GLY A 66 14.87 -15.80 3.11
C GLY A 66 13.52 -15.26 2.69
N LEU A 67 13.38 -13.93 2.78
CA LEU A 67 12.21 -13.21 2.26
C LEU A 67 12.26 -13.22 0.74
N GLN A 68 11.16 -13.64 0.12
CA GLN A 68 11.01 -13.66 -1.32
C GLN A 68 10.89 -12.25 -1.89
N GLN A 69 11.38 -12.07 -3.11
CA GLN A 69 11.11 -10.84 -3.87
C GLN A 69 9.61 -10.68 -4.11
N PRO A 70 9.09 -9.44 -4.06
CA PRO A 70 7.71 -9.16 -4.42
C PRO A 70 7.36 -9.70 -5.82
N GLY A 71 6.25 -10.47 -5.91
CA GLY A 71 5.82 -11.07 -7.17
C GLY A 71 6.50 -12.38 -7.56
N ALA A 72 7.43 -12.91 -6.76
CA ALA A 72 8.08 -14.21 -7.01
C ALA A 72 7.28 -15.40 -6.45
N GLY A 73 6.23 -15.16 -5.66
CA GLY A 73 5.40 -16.22 -5.06
C GLY A 73 4.48 -16.90 -6.06
N GLU A 74 4.17 -18.19 -5.83
CA GLU A 74 3.22 -18.94 -6.65
C GLU A 74 1.75 -18.58 -6.32
N GLY A 75 1.33 -17.32 -6.57
CA GLY A 75 -0.08 -16.97 -6.72
C GLY A 75 -0.96 -16.94 -5.47
N GLY A 76 -0.44 -16.50 -4.31
CA GLY A 76 -1.30 -16.18 -3.17
C GLY A 76 -2.20 -14.95 -3.46
N GLU A 77 -3.38 -14.86 -2.80
CA GLU A 77 -4.29 -13.70 -2.94
C GLU A 77 -3.62 -12.36 -2.59
N SER A 78 -2.48 -12.38 -1.91
CA SER A 78 -1.71 -11.19 -1.51
C SER A 78 -0.57 -10.81 -2.45
N ASP A 79 -0.14 -11.69 -3.35
CA ASP A 79 1.07 -11.48 -4.17
C ASP A 79 0.89 -10.35 -5.18
N TRP A 80 -0.29 -10.21 -5.78
CA TRP A 80 -0.56 -9.14 -6.73
C TRP A 80 -0.51 -7.75 -6.09
N VAL A 81 -0.77 -7.64 -4.76
CA VAL A 81 -0.64 -6.38 -4.01
C VAL A 81 0.81 -5.96 -3.94
N LEU A 82 1.71 -6.88 -3.63
CA LEU A 82 3.15 -6.62 -3.62
C LEU A 82 3.67 -6.24 -5.01
N GLU A 83 3.18 -6.93 -6.04
CA GLU A 83 3.57 -6.69 -7.43
C GLU A 83 3.17 -5.28 -7.90
N TYR A 84 1.91 -4.83 -7.66
CA TYR A 84 1.54 -3.46 -8.09
C TYR A 84 2.23 -2.38 -7.26
N VAL A 85 2.50 -2.61 -5.97
CA VAL A 85 3.27 -1.69 -5.14
C VAL A 85 4.70 -1.55 -5.67
N ALA A 86 5.36 -2.65 -6.02
CA ALA A 86 6.68 -2.63 -6.65
C ALA A 86 6.66 -1.88 -8.00
N LEU A 87 5.61 -2.06 -8.81
CA LEU A 87 5.44 -1.34 -10.07
C LEU A 87 5.27 0.18 -9.85
N PHE A 88 4.54 0.61 -8.81
CA PHE A 88 4.45 2.03 -8.45
C PHE A 88 5.78 2.61 -8.01
N GLN A 89 6.55 1.89 -7.18
CA GLN A 89 7.89 2.33 -6.78
C GLN A 89 8.82 2.51 -7.98
N LEU A 90 8.65 1.70 -9.03
CA LEU A 90 9.41 1.82 -10.28
C LEU A 90 8.85 2.88 -11.25
N GLY A 91 7.81 3.62 -10.87
CA GLY A 91 7.15 4.59 -11.74
C GLY A 91 6.33 4.00 -12.89
N LYS A 92 6.09 2.67 -12.88
CA LYS A 92 5.37 1.95 -13.93
C LYS A 92 3.85 1.94 -13.72
N VAL A 93 3.25 3.12 -13.55
CA VAL A 93 1.83 3.29 -13.22
C VAL A 93 0.90 2.58 -14.22
N SER A 94 1.22 2.61 -15.53
CA SER A 94 0.41 1.94 -16.56
C SER A 94 0.37 0.41 -16.40
N GLU A 95 1.49 -0.21 -16.00
CA GLU A 95 1.57 -1.65 -15.76
C GLU A 95 0.83 -2.00 -14.48
N ALA A 96 1.04 -1.24 -13.41
CA ALA A 96 0.32 -1.38 -12.15
C ALA A 96 -1.20 -1.30 -12.35
N ARG A 97 -1.69 -0.31 -13.14
CA ARG A 97 -3.11 -0.18 -13.47
C ARG A 97 -3.67 -1.44 -14.15
N LYS A 98 -2.96 -1.97 -15.16
CA LYS A 98 -3.40 -3.19 -15.86
C LYS A 98 -3.48 -4.39 -14.92
N LEU A 99 -2.51 -4.52 -14.02
CA LEU A 99 -2.50 -5.57 -13.01
C LEU A 99 -3.68 -5.44 -12.05
N ILE A 100 -3.90 -4.24 -11.50
CA ILE A 100 -5.02 -3.94 -10.60
C ILE A 100 -6.35 -4.31 -11.25
N VAL A 101 -6.61 -3.82 -12.47
CA VAL A 101 -7.85 -4.11 -13.21
C VAL A 101 -8.05 -5.60 -13.45
N SER A 102 -6.97 -6.36 -13.65
CA SER A 102 -7.07 -7.81 -13.91
C SER A 102 -7.26 -8.66 -12.66
N LYS A 103 -6.91 -8.17 -11.48
CA LYS A 103 -6.83 -8.97 -10.23
C LYS A 103 -7.71 -8.45 -9.10
N ALA A 104 -7.85 -7.13 -8.96
CA ALA A 104 -8.55 -6.51 -7.85
C ALA A 104 -10.07 -6.72 -7.95
N ARG A 105 -10.68 -7.01 -6.79
CA ARG A 105 -12.13 -7.00 -6.63
C ARG A 105 -12.61 -5.61 -6.22
N ALA A 106 -13.86 -5.27 -6.47
CA ALA A 106 -14.43 -3.98 -6.12
C ALA A 106 -14.27 -3.61 -4.62
N GLU A 107 -14.32 -4.61 -3.75
CA GLU A 107 -14.13 -4.47 -2.30
C GLU A 107 -12.71 -4.05 -1.90
N GLU A 108 -11.73 -4.25 -2.78
CA GLU A 108 -10.32 -3.94 -2.52
C GLU A 108 -9.93 -2.53 -2.99
N TYR A 109 -10.77 -1.86 -3.76
CA TYR A 109 -10.44 -0.55 -4.35
C TYR A 109 -10.22 0.54 -3.29
N GLU A 110 -10.97 0.54 -2.19
CA GLU A 110 -10.74 1.47 -1.08
C GLU A 110 -9.36 1.28 -0.45
N ASN A 111 -8.91 0.03 -0.34
CA ASN A 111 -7.57 -0.26 0.16
C ASN A 111 -6.48 0.21 -0.81
N ILE A 112 -6.72 0.13 -2.13
CA ILE A 112 -5.80 0.68 -3.13
C ILE A 112 -5.68 2.19 -2.98
N TYR A 113 -6.78 2.94 -2.87
CA TYR A 113 -6.75 4.38 -2.60
C TYR A 113 -5.99 4.70 -1.31
N ARG A 114 -6.13 3.86 -0.28
CA ARG A 114 -5.39 4.02 0.97
C ARG A 114 -3.89 3.85 0.79
N ILE A 115 -3.46 2.82 0.07
CA ILE A 115 -2.04 2.58 -0.23
C ILE A 115 -1.46 3.74 -1.05
N LEU A 116 -2.18 4.25 -2.06
CA LEU A 116 -1.75 5.42 -2.84
C LEU A 116 -1.59 6.67 -1.96
N TYR A 117 -2.51 6.91 -1.04
CA TYR A 117 -2.43 8.02 -0.09
C TYR A 117 -1.25 7.92 0.88
N GLU A 118 -0.94 6.72 1.37
CA GLU A 118 0.17 6.50 2.30
C GLU A 118 1.55 6.63 1.61
N ASN A 119 1.59 6.62 0.28
CA ASN A 119 2.82 6.60 -0.52
C ASN A 119 2.80 7.71 -1.60
N LEU A 120 2.49 8.95 -1.20
CA LEU A 120 2.40 10.09 -2.11
C LEU A 120 3.73 10.40 -2.82
N GLU A 121 4.86 9.99 -2.22
CA GLU A 121 6.19 10.14 -2.81
C GLU A 121 6.36 9.43 -4.18
N TRP A 122 5.52 8.44 -4.51
CA TRP A 122 5.54 7.80 -5.84
C TRP A 122 5.16 8.75 -6.98
N PHE A 123 4.50 9.87 -6.66
CA PHE A 123 3.96 10.82 -7.64
C PHE A 123 4.76 12.13 -7.71
N GLY A 124 5.88 12.24 -6.98
CA GLY A 124 6.79 13.37 -7.02
C GLY A 124 7.48 13.62 -5.69
N GLU A 125 8.66 14.24 -5.76
CA GLU A 125 9.45 14.59 -4.56
C GLU A 125 9.03 15.95 -3.98
N ASP A 126 8.36 16.80 -4.78
CA ASP A 126 7.95 18.14 -4.38
C ASP A 126 6.54 18.16 -3.78
N ASP A 127 6.32 19.03 -2.78
CA ASP A 127 5.04 19.22 -2.12
C ASP A 127 3.90 19.54 -3.08
N THR A 128 4.21 20.19 -4.21
CA THR A 128 3.21 20.56 -5.22
C THR A 128 2.67 19.33 -5.95
N SER A 129 3.53 18.41 -6.35
CA SER A 129 3.16 17.17 -7.03
C SER A 129 2.43 16.23 -6.08
N GLN A 130 2.93 16.08 -4.86
CA GLN A 130 2.25 15.31 -3.81
C GLN A 130 0.88 15.89 -3.46
N GLY A 131 0.75 17.22 -3.39
CA GLY A 131 -0.52 17.91 -3.17
C GLY A 131 -1.52 17.67 -4.31
N LYS A 132 -1.07 17.69 -5.57
CA LYS A 132 -1.92 17.34 -6.73
C LYS A 132 -2.36 15.89 -6.69
N ALA A 133 -1.45 14.97 -6.36
CA ALA A 133 -1.76 13.55 -6.21
C ALA A 133 -2.79 13.31 -5.11
N LEU A 134 -2.64 13.97 -3.97
CA LEU A 134 -3.62 13.92 -2.87
C LEU A 134 -5.01 14.37 -3.31
N LEU A 135 -5.10 15.49 -4.04
CA LEU A 135 -6.38 16.00 -4.55
C LEU A 135 -7.01 15.02 -5.55
N CYS A 136 -6.23 14.45 -6.46
CA CYS A 136 -6.66 13.44 -7.41
C CYS A 136 -7.19 12.18 -6.69
N ILE A 137 -6.47 11.66 -5.69
CA ILE A 137 -6.88 10.50 -4.87
C ILE A 137 -8.19 10.80 -4.13
N ARG A 138 -8.33 11.99 -3.53
CA ARG A 138 -9.56 12.42 -2.85
C ARG A 138 -10.74 12.42 -3.82
N ASP A 139 -10.59 13.01 -5.00
CA ASP A 139 -11.66 13.11 -5.99
C ASP A 139 -12.06 11.72 -6.51
N GLY A 140 -11.07 10.84 -6.75
CA GLY A 140 -11.30 9.43 -7.07
C GLY A 140 -12.07 8.71 -5.98
N LEU A 141 -11.73 8.91 -4.72
CA LEU A 141 -12.39 8.27 -3.58
C LEU A 141 -13.82 8.81 -3.36
N VAL A 142 -14.05 10.11 -3.52
CA VAL A 142 -15.39 10.70 -3.45
C VAL A 142 -16.28 10.16 -4.57
N ASN A 143 -15.75 10.09 -5.79
CA ASN A 143 -16.47 9.55 -6.93
C ASN A 143 -16.74 8.06 -6.79
N HIS A 144 -15.85 7.30 -6.16
CA HIS A 144 -15.99 5.85 -5.96
C HIS A 144 -17.34 5.47 -5.32
N ALA A 145 -17.83 6.27 -4.39
CA ALA A 145 -19.12 6.03 -3.75
C ALA A 145 -20.35 6.40 -4.64
N LEU A 146 -20.13 7.10 -5.74
CA LEU A 146 -21.19 7.67 -6.57
C LEU A 146 -21.29 7.05 -7.97
N VAL A 147 -20.21 6.42 -8.44
CA VAL A 147 -20.14 5.88 -9.81
C VAL A 147 -20.84 4.52 -9.92
N VAL A 148 -21.33 4.23 -11.10
CA VAL A 148 -21.93 2.92 -11.44
C VAL A 148 -20.85 1.84 -11.56
N ASP A 149 -19.66 2.22 -12.05
CA ASP A 149 -18.55 1.31 -12.26
C ASP A 149 -17.28 1.82 -11.54
N PRO A 150 -16.98 1.25 -10.37
CA PRO A 150 -15.80 1.61 -9.58
C PRO A 150 -14.47 1.32 -10.26
N GLU A 151 -14.40 0.33 -11.16
CA GLU A 151 -13.19 -0.02 -11.91
C GLU A 151 -12.79 1.09 -12.88
N ILE A 152 -13.76 1.63 -13.62
CA ILE A 152 -13.53 2.76 -14.53
C ILE A 152 -13.04 3.97 -13.75
N ASN A 153 -13.65 4.27 -12.61
CA ASN A 153 -13.26 5.39 -11.75
C ASN A 153 -11.83 5.24 -11.23
N LEU A 154 -11.48 4.07 -10.69
CA LEU A 154 -10.11 3.81 -10.23
C LEU A 154 -9.11 3.91 -11.39
N SER A 155 -9.43 3.33 -12.54
CA SER A 155 -8.57 3.40 -13.74
C SER A 155 -8.33 4.84 -14.20
N ALA A 156 -9.35 5.70 -14.15
CA ALA A 156 -9.23 7.13 -14.48
C ALA A 156 -8.32 7.85 -13.48
N THR A 157 -8.53 7.62 -12.18
CA THR A 157 -7.67 8.19 -11.12
C THR A 157 -6.20 7.79 -11.30
N LEU A 158 -5.93 6.52 -11.60
CA LEU A 158 -4.56 6.05 -11.83
C LEU A 158 -3.92 6.67 -13.07
N LEU A 159 -4.68 6.96 -14.12
CA LEU A 159 -4.20 7.70 -15.29
C LEU A 159 -3.87 9.13 -14.96
N GLU A 160 -4.71 9.84 -14.18
CA GLU A 160 -4.44 11.20 -13.73
C GLU A 160 -3.17 11.26 -12.87
N LEU A 161 -3.00 10.32 -11.93
CA LEU A 161 -1.78 10.19 -11.13
C LEU A 161 -0.53 9.98 -11.98
N GLN A 162 -0.63 9.21 -13.07
CA GLN A 162 0.48 9.04 -14.01
C GLN A 162 0.90 10.34 -14.70
N TYR A 163 -0.04 11.26 -14.95
CA TYR A 163 0.30 12.58 -15.52
C TYR A 163 0.95 13.51 -14.49
N ILE A 164 0.65 13.34 -13.22
CA ILE A 164 1.26 14.11 -12.14
C ILE A 164 2.71 13.67 -11.90
N ALA A 165 2.98 12.36 -11.99
CA ALA A 165 4.29 11.76 -11.77
C ALA A 165 5.34 12.02 -12.89
N LYS A 166 4.95 12.68 -13.99
CA LYS A 166 5.83 13.03 -15.12
C LYS A 166 6.39 14.44 -14.97
#